data_6559ef6bef2e834bbda8ac8b85569a41
#
_entry.id   6559ef6bef2e834bbda8ac8b85569a41
#
_cell.length_a   1.000
_cell.length_b   1.000
_cell.length_c   1.000
_cell.angle_alpha   90.00
_cell.angle_beta   90.00
_cell.angle_gamma   90.00
#
_symmetry.space_group_name_H-M   'P 1'
#
loop_
_entity.id
_entity.type
_entity.pdbx_description
1 polymer ?
#
loop_
_entity_poly.entity_id
_entity_poly.type
_entity_poly.pdbx_seq_one_letter_code
_entity_poly.pdbx_strand_id
1 'polypeptide(L)'
;MTCTALVLGAGGFIGSHMVRRLKSEGYWVRGVDLKRPEFSSTEADEFIQGDLTDPLFVERILKYTGSTGNFYKQDVPRKYWNPFNEIYQFAADMGGAGFIFTGENDAEIMHNSATINLNILNEQKKLNDLLDHNYTKIFYSSSACMYPAYQQETTEDPKLPEDIAYPAAPDSEYGWEKLFSERLYLTYNR
;
A
#
# COMPACT_ATOMS: atom_id res chain seq x y z
N MET A 1 -1.46 23.40 9.65
CA MET A 1 -0.49 22.27 9.59
C MET A 1 -0.54 21.70 8.20
N THR A 2 0.59 21.38 7.60
CA THR A 2 0.64 20.72 6.29
C THR A 2 0.19 19.26 6.46
N CYS A 3 -0.76 18.79 5.66
CA CYS A 3 -1.14 17.38 5.63
C CYS A 3 0.02 16.52 5.14
N THR A 4 0.17 15.33 5.68
CA THR A 4 1.25 14.40 5.36
C THR A 4 0.70 13.12 4.75
N ALA A 5 1.35 12.63 3.70
CA ALA A 5 0.97 11.39 3.05
C ALA A 5 2.18 10.47 2.86
N LEU A 6 1.94 9.17 3.04
CA LEU A 6 2.86 8.09 2.72
C LEU A 6 2.31 7.33 1.50
N VAL A 7 3.11 7.25 0.44
CA VAL A 7 2.75 6.49 -0.77
C VAL A 7 3.67 5.29 -0.89
N LEU A 8 3.11 4.10 -0.71
CA LEU A 8 3.78 2.81 -0.84
C LEU A 8 3.56 2.27 -2.27
N GLY A 9 4.61 1.86 -2.95
CA GLY A 9 4.57 1.61 -4.39
C GLY A 9 4.76 2.89 -5.23
N ALA A 10 5.43 3.90 -4.66
CA ALA A 10 5.60 5.22 -5.28
C ALA A 10 6.49 5.23 -6.53
N GLY A 11 7.28 4.18 -6.75
CA GLY A 11 8.08 3.98 -7.97
C GLY A 11 7.29 3.41 -9.14
N GLY A 12 6.10 2.83 -8.87
CA GLY A 12 5.20 2.30 -9.88
C GLY A 12 4.38 3.37 -10.60
N PHE A 13 3.62 2.95 -11.63
CA PHE A 13 2.82 3.85 -12.46
C PHE A 13 1.77 4.61 -11.63
N ILE A 14 0.92 3.90 -10.89
CA ILE A 14 -0.15 4.52 -10.10
C ILE A 14 0.44 5.36 -8.97
N GLY A 15 1.41 4.81 -8.23
CA GLY A 15 2.02 5.50 -7.10
C GLY A 15 2.72 6.80 -7.48
N SER A 16 3.42 6.84 -8.61
CA SER A 16 4.06 8.06 -9.10
C SER A 16 3.06 9.16 -9.48
N HIS A 17 1.90 8.79 -10.05
CA HIS A 17 0.81 9.72 -10.32
C HIS A 17 0.15 10.22 -9.02
N MET A 18 -0.02 9.34 -8.02
CA MET A 18 -0.55 9.74 -6.71
C MET A 18 0.38 10.74 -6.02
N VAL A 19 1.70 10.50 -6.05
CA VAL A 19 2.68 11.46 -5.52
C VAL A 19 2.49 12.84 -6.14
N ARG A 20 2.41 12.95 -7.48
CA ARG A 20 2.16 14.23 -8.16
C ARG A 20 0.86 14.89 -7.72
N ARG A 21 -0.22 14.11 -7.63
CA ARG A 21 -1.52 14.63 -7.21
C ARG A 21 -1.46 15.20 -5.81
N LEU A 22 -0.92 14.48 -4.84
CA LEU A 22 -0.78 14.93 -3.46
C LEU A 22 0.12 16.16 -3.35
N LYS A 23 1.21 16.23 -4.11
CA LYS A 23 2.06 17.43 -4.17
C LYS A 23 1.30 18.63 -4.70
N SER A 24 0.48 18.47 -5.73
CA SER A 24 -0.35 19.56 -6.27
C SER A 24 -1.42 20.06 -5.29
N GLU A 25 -1.80 19.24 -4.33
CA GLU A 25 -2.74 19.57 -3.25
C GLU A 25 -2.05 20.09 -1.98
N GLY A 26 -0.73 20.25 -2.01
CA GLY A 26 0.05 20.85 -0.92
C GLY A 26 0.42 19.88 0.21
N TYR A 27 0.33 18.57 -0.01
CA TYR A 27 0.81 17.59 0.97
C TYR A 27 2.33 17.57 1.05
N TRP A 28 2.84 17.25 2.23
CA TRP A 28 4.18 16.71 2.35
C TRP A 28 4.11 15.20 2.09
N VAL A 29 4.89 14.71 1.14
CA VAL A 29 4.77 13.33 0.63
C VAL A 29 6.07 12.56 0.82
N ARG A 30 5.96 11.40 1.50
CA ARG A 30 6.99 10.36 1.47
C ARG A 30 6.59 9.28 0.47
N GLY A 31 7.44 9.04 -0.52
CA GLY A 31 7.31 7.90 -1.44
C GLY A 31 8.22 6.75 -1.01
N VAL A 32 7.73 5.52 -1.09
CA VAL A 32 8.49 4.30 -0.78
C VAL A 32 8.27 3.27 -1.87
N ASP A 33 9.36 2.64 -2.33
CA ASP A 33 9.32 1.55 -3.31
C ASP A 33 10.63 0.77 -3.30
N LEU A 34 10.65 -0.43 -3.88
CA LEU A 34 11.87 -1.19 -4.18
C LEU A 34 12.76 -0.47 -5.19
N LYS A 35 12.16 0.31 -6.10
CA LYS A 35 12.85 1.03 -7.17
C LYS A 35 12.33 2.46 -7.33
N ARG A 36 13.16 3.32 -7.90
CA ARG A 36 12.73 4.67 -8.30
C ARG A 36 11.85 4.61 -9.54
N PRO A 37 10.96 5.61 -9.77
CA PRO A 37 10.20 5.70 -11.01
C PRO A 37 11.11 5.68 -12.25
N GLU A 38 10.74 4.89 -13.25
CA GLU A 38 11.54 4.69 -14.46
C GLU A 38 11.38 5.84 -15.47
N PHE A 39 10.19 6.42 -15.56
CA PHE A 39 9.82 7.33 -16.65
C PHE A 39 9.87 8.82 -16.26
N SER A 40 10.06 9.13 -15.00
CA SER A 40 10.16 10.52 -14.51
C SER A 40 10.83 10.57 -13.14
N SER A 41 11.41 11.74 -12.80
CA SER A 41 11.83 11.99 -11.43
C SER A 41 10.62 12.04 -10.50
N THR A 42 10.77 11.54 -9.27
CA THR A 42 9.73 11.68 -8.26
C THR A 42 9.61 13.13 -7.77
N GLU A 43 8.38 13.56 -7.50
CA GLU A 43 8.08 14.84 -6.86
C GLU A 43 7.89 14.72 -5.34
N ALA A 44 8.05 13.52 -4.77
CA ALA A 44 7.97 13.33 -3.33
C ALA A 44 9.02 14.19 -2.60
N ASP A 45 8.64 14.77 -1.45
CA ASP A 45 9.58 15.51 -0.60
C ASP A 45 10.69 14.60 -0.07
N GLU A 46 10.34 13.32 0.15
CA GLU A 46 11.29 12.28 0.53
C GLU A 46 10.96 10.99 -0.23
N PHE A 47 11.95 10.37 -0.85
CA PHE A 47 11.80 9.07 -1.49
C PHE A 47 12.77 8.07 -0.86
N ILE A 48 12.22 7.01 -0.28
CA ILE A 48 12.98 5.97 0.41
C ILE A 48 12.87 4.68 -0.39
N GLN A 49 14.01 4.13 -0.75
CA GLN A 49 14.08 2.85 -1.44
C GLN A 49 14.29 1.72 -0.42
N GLY A 50 13.43 0.71 -0.48
CA GLY A 50 13.52 -0.46 0.40
C GLY A 50 12.36 -1.42 0.26
N ASP A 51 12.47 -2.52 0.98
CA ASP A 51 11.58 -3.67 0.90
C ASP A 51 10.52 -3.64 2.02
N LEU A 52 9.26 -3.62 1.64
CA LEU A 52 8.11 -3.62 2.57
C LEU A 52 7.83 -5.01 3.18
N THR A 53 8.51 -6.06 2.72
CA THR A 53 8.47 -7.37 3.38
C THR A 53 9.33 -7.40 4.64
N ASP A 54 10.24 -6.43 4.82
CA ASP A 54 11.02 -6.26 6.05
C ASP A 54 10.21 -5.43 7.09
N PRO A 55 9.74 -6.03 8.20
CA PRO A 55 8.96 -5.32 9.21
C PRO A 55 9.73 -4.20 9.91
N LEU A 56 11.05 -4.31 10.04
CA LEU A 56 11.87 -3.25 10.63
C LEU A 56 11.99 -2.04 9.69
N PHE A 57 11.99 -2.30 8.39
CA PHE A 57 11.93 -1.22 7.41
C PHE A 57 10.57 -0.52 7.47
N VAL A 58 9.46 -1.30 7.50
CA VAL A 58 8.10 -0.75 7.61
C VAL A 58 7.93 0.07 8.89
N GLU A 59 8.40 -0.42 10.04
CA GLU A 59 8.38 0.34 11.29
C GLU A 59 9.03 1.73 11.13
N ARG A 60 10.17 1.80 10.47
CA ARG A 60 10.89 3.07 10.28
C ARG A 60 10.19 4.04 9.35
N ILE A 61 9.65 3.56 8.22
CA ILE A 61 9.01 4.44 7.22
C ILE A 61 7.68 5.02 7.68
N LEU A 62 6.97 4.36 8.60
CA LEU A 62 5.71 4.85 9.16
C LEU A 62 5.90 6.02 10.14
N LYS A 63 7.10 6.24 10.63
CA LYS A 63 7.41 7.32 11.55
C LYS A 63 7.76 8.60 10.79
N TYR A 64 6.86 9.57 10.81
CA TYR A 64 7.15 10.89 10.29
C TYR A 64 7.83 11.75 11.37
N THR A 65 9.01 12.26 11.10
CA THR A 65 9.80 13.04 12.06
C THR A 65 9.90 14.53 11.71
N GLY A 66 9.04 15.00 10.81
CA GLY A 66 9.09 16.36 10.29
C GLY A 66 10.22 16.58 9.26
N SER A 67 10.26 17.75 8.63
CA SER A 67 11.24 18.10 7.61
C SER A 67 12.70 18.18 8.13
N THR A 68 12.90 18.10 9.45
CA THR A 68 14.21 18.08 10.10
C THR A 68 14.69 16.69 10.50
N GLY A 69 13.82 15.68 10.38
CA GLY A 69 14.12 14.29 10.73
C GLY A 69 14.88 13.59 9.61
N ASN A 70 16.15 13.29 9.84
CA ASN A 70 16.90 12.42 8.95
C ASN A 70 16.37 10.98 9.15
N PHE A 71 15.73 10.38 8.13
CA PHE A 71 15.27 9.00 8.12
C PHE A 71 16.34 8.00 8.59
N TYR A 72 17.60 8.30 8.33
CA TYR A 72 18.74 7.46 8.70
C TYR A 72 19.17 7.58 10.16
N LYS A 73 18.62 8.52 10.95
CA LYS A 73 18.88 8.57 12.39
C LYS A 73 18.06 7.49 13.10
N GLN A 74 18.75 6.47 13.59
CA GLN A 74 18.15 5.34 14.29
C GLN A 74 17.49 5.73 15.65
N ASP A 75 17.89 6.85 16.25
CA ASP A 75 17.48 7.24 17.61
C ASP A 75 16.71 8.56 17.65
N VAL A 76 15.65 8.68 16.84
CA VAL A 76 14.75 9.83 16.98
C VAL A 76 13.85 9.64 18.20
N PRO A 77 13.92 10.53 19.23
CA PRO A 77 13.06 10.39 20.38
C PRO A 77 11.57 10.37 20.04
N ARG A 78 10.81 9.50 20.70
CA ARG A 78 9.36 9.27 20.50
C ARG A 78 8.55 10.57 20.42
N LYS A 79 8.88 11.58 21.21
CA LYS A 79 8.19 12.88 21.21
C LYS A 79 8.20 13.64 19.87
N TYR A 80 9.03 13.20 18.91
CA TYR A 80 9.11 13.78 17.57
C TYR A 80 8.45 12.88 16.51
N TRP A 81 7.89 11.74 16.91
CA TRP A 81 7.18 10.87 15.99
C TRP A 81 5.77 11.41 15.78
N ASN A 82 5.41 11.55 14.51
CA ASN A 82 4.05 11.87 14.12
C ASN A 82 3.59 10.80 13.13
N PRO A 83 2.36 10.31 13.23
CA PRO A 83 1.79 9.45 12.21
C PRO A 83 1.49 10.27 10.95
N PHE A 84 1.43 9.60 9.82
CA PHE A 84 0.91 10.21 8.59
C PHE A 84 -0.60 10.44 8.71
N ASN A 85 -1.10 11.49 8.08
CA ASN A 85 -2.55 11.70 7.97
C ASN A 85 -3.16 10.64 7.05
N GLU A 86 -2.47 10.31 5.95
CA GLU A 86 -2.94 9.38 4.94
C GLU A 86 -1.83 8.44 4.47
N ILE A 87 -2.19 7.17 4.24
CA ILE A 87 -1.33 6.15 3.65
C ILE A 87 -2.02 5.62 2.40
N TYR A 88 -1.32 5.64 1.28
CA TYR A 88 -1.78 5.09 0.01
C TYR A 88 -0.97 3.84 -0.32
N GLN A 89 -1.62 2.68 -0.16
CA GLN A 89 -1.01 1.38 -0.33
C GLN A 89 -1.26 0.84 -1.74
N PHE A 90 -0.25 0.99 -2.61
CA PHE A 90 -0.22 0.45 -3.97
C PHE A 90 0.84 -0.62 -4.15
N ALA A 91 1.71 -0.82 -3.15
CA ALA A 91 2.78 -1.80 -3.26
C ALA A 91 2.21 -3.22 -3.23
N ALA A 92 2.63 -4.02 -4.19
CA ALA A 92 2.31 -5.44 -4.29
C ALA A 92 3.39 -6.12 -5.11
N ASP A 93 3.54 -7.41 -4.93
CA ASP A 93 4.32 -8.22 -5.86
C ASP A 93 3.40 -8.54 -7.04
N MET A 94 3.56 -7.80 -8.12
CA MET A 94 2.72 -7.96 -9.29
C MET A 94 3.42 -7.54 -10.59
N GLY A 95 2.91 -8.07 -11.68
CA GLY A 95 3.35 -7.74 -13.04
C GLY A 95 2.17 -7.65 -14.00
N GLY A 96 2.45 -7.81 -15.29
CA GLY A 96 1.41 -7.92 -16.31
C GLY A 96 0.68 -9.29 -16.25
N ALA A 97 -0.30 -9.48 -17.15
CA ALA A 97 -1.10 -10.71 -17.22
C ALA A 97 -0.24 -11.99 -17.29
N GLY A 98 0.88 -11.97 -18.01
CA GLY A 98 1.82 -13.10 -18.06
C GLY A 98 2.51 -13.42 -16.73
N PHE A 99 2.59 -12.46 -15.81
CA PHE A 99 3.12 -12.71 -14.46
C PHE A 99 2.06 -13.28 -13.53
N ILE A 100 0.81 -12.80 -13.66
CA ILE A 100 -0.29 -13.13 -12.74
C ILE A 100 -0.97 -14.46 -13.07
N PHE A 101 -1.11 -14.81 -14.36
CA PHE A 101 -1.95 -15.94 -14.80
C PHE A 101 -1.18 -17.17 -15.28
N THR A 102 0.14 -17.21 -15.20
CA THR A 102 0.92 -18.39 -15.59
C THR A 102 0.99 -19.47 -14.51
N GLY A 103 0.71 -19.12 -13.26
CA GLY A 103 0.89 -19.99 -12.09
C GLY A 103 2.33 -20.10 -11.58
N GLU A 104 3.30 -19.59 -12.35
CA GLU A 104 4.73 -19.69 -12.01
C GLU A 104 5.13 -18.82 -10.82
N ASN A 105 4.39 -17.72 -10.57
CA ASN A 105 4.70 -16.73 -9.54
C ASN A 105 3.66 -16.70 -8.40
N ASP A 106 2.73 -17.66 -8.36
CA ASP A 106 1.61 -17.63 -7.42
C ASP A 106 2.06 -17.60 -5.96
N ALA A 107 3.07 -18.40 -5.62
CA ALA A 107 3.60 -18.46 -4.26
C ALA A 107 4.23 -17.14 -3.83
N GLU A 108 5.01 -16.51 -4.70
CA GLU A 108 5.64 -15.20 -4.46
C GLU A 108 4.60 -14.10 -4.35
N ILE A 109 3.62 -14.07 -5.26
CA ILE A 109 2.52 -13.10 -5.26
C ILE A 109 1.76 -13.16 -3.94
N MET A 110 1.32 -14.36 -3.54
CA MET A 110 0.60 -14.57 -2.28
C MET A 110 1.44 -14.20 -1.07
N HIS A 111 2.68 -14.71 -1.01
CA HIS A 111 3.55 -14.52 0.14
C HIS A 111 3.95 -13.04 0.30
N ASN A 112 4.49 -12.44 -0.75
CA ASN A 112 5.07 -11.10 -0.66
C ASN A 112 3.99 -10.04 -0.48
N SER A 113 2.91 -10.09 -1.26
CA SER A 113 1.83 -9.11 -1.16
C SER A 113 1.10 -9.19 0.18
N ALA A 114 0.80 -10.40 0.68
CA ALA A 114 0.21 -10.57 2.00
C ALA A 114 1.17 -10.08 3.11
N THR A 115 2.47 -10.39 3.01
CA THR A 115 3.48 -9.95 3.99
C THR A 115 3.59 -8.44 4.04
N ILE A 116 3.61 -7.75 2.90
CA ILE A 116 3.60 -6.29 2.82
C ILE A 116 2.40 -5.73 3.60
N ASN A 117 1.19 -6.21 3.31
CA ASN A 117 -0.03 -5.71 3.94
C ASN A 117 -0.09 -6.02 5.44
N LEU A 118 0.34 -7.21 5.86
CA LEU A 118 0.44 -7.59 7.27
C LEU A 118 1.43 -6.70 8.03
N ASN A 119 2.61 -6.44 7.47
CA ASN A 119 3.60 -5.58 8.08
C ASN A 119 3.09 -4.15 8.26
N ILE A 120 2.49 -3.57 7.21
CA ILE A 120 1.95 -2.20 7.26
C ILE A 120 0.90 -2.07 8.37
N LEU A 121 -0.08 -2.97 8.40
CA LEU A 121 -1.16 -2.92 9.37
C LEU A 121 -0.69 -3.17 10.80
N ASN A 122 0.20 -4.15 11.00
CA ASN A 122 0.74 -4.47 12.31
C ASN A 122 1.58 -3.31 12.87
N GLU A 123 2.47 -2.75 12.07
CA GLU A 123 3.33 -1.64 12.53
C GLU A 123 2.54 -0.34 12.68
N GLN A 124 1.53 -0.08 11.82
CA GLN A 124 0.63 1.06 11.99
C GLN A 124 -0.19 0.94 13.28
N LYS A 125 -0.71 -0.26 13.58
CA LYS A 125 -1.42 -0.50 14.84
C LYS A 125 -0.53 -0.23 16.05
N LYS A 126 0.69 -0.77 16.07
CA LYS A 126 1.66 -0.53 17.14
C LYS A 126 1.95 0.97 17.31
N LEU A 127 2.08 1.71 16.20
CA LEU A 127 2.32 3.14 16.23
C LEU A 127 1.11 3.90 16.80
N ASN A 128 -0.09 3.54 16.40
CA ASN A 128 -1.33 4.11 16.91
C ASN A 128 -1.48 3.89 18.41
N ASP A 129 -1.30 2.64 18.88
CA ASP A 129 -1.36 2.28 20.31
C ASP A 129 -0.29 3.06 21.12
N LEU A 130 0.89 3.23 20.52
CA LEU A 130 2.02 3.90 21.15
C LEU A 130 1.81 5.41 21.31
N LEU A 131 1.13 6.05 20.37
CA LEU A 131 0.93 7.51 20.30
C LEU A 131 -0.46 7.94 20.78
N ASP A 132 -1.34 7.00 21.16
CA ASP A 132 -2.76 7.24 21.42
C ASP A 132 -3.42 7.99 20.24
N HIS A 133 -3.19 7.48 19.01
CA HIS A 133 -3.56 8.11 17.76
C HIS A 133 -4.28 7.13 16.85
N ASN A 134 -5.48 7.50 16.36
CA ASN A 134 -6.31 6.64 15.50
C ASN A 134 -6.83 7.37 14.24
N TYR A 135 -6.10 8.36 13.73
CA TYR A 135 -6.60 9.21 12.66
C TYR A 135 -5.92 9.01 11.30
N THR A 136 -4.98 8.05 11.19
CA THR A 136 -4.37 7.73 9.89
C THR A 136 -5.38 7.04 9.01
N LYS A 137 -5.72 7.64 7.87
CA LYS A 137 -6.54 7.01 6.84
C LYS A 137 -5.67 6.16 5.94
N ILE A 138 -6.09 4.93 5.66
CA ILE A 138 -5.38 4.04 4.75
C ILE A 138 -6.26 3.78 3.53
N PHE A 139 -5.77 4.12 2.35
CA PHE A 139 -6.31 3.65 1.09
C PHE A 139 -5.56 2.40 0.64
N TYR A 140 -6.29 1.33 0.38
CA TYR A 140 -5.76 0.09 -0.18
C TYR A 140 -6.28 -0.12 -1.60
N SER A 141 -5.40 -0.38 -2.56
CA SER A 141 -5.80 -0.72 -3.93
C SER A 141 -6.13 -2.20 -4.02
N SER A 142 -7.43 -2.52 -4.07
CA SER A 142 -7.91 -3.85 -4.40
C SER A 142 -7.84 -4.12 -5.91
N SER A 143 -8.54 -5.10 -6.42
CA SER A 143 -8.54 -5.48 -7.84
C SER A 143 -9.89 -6.04 -8.28
N ALA A 144 -10.21 -5.90 -9.57
CA ALA A 144 -11.32 -6.62 -10.18
C ALA A 144 -11.12 -8.15 -10.15
N CYS A 145 -9.87 -8.63 -10.12
CA CYS A 145 -9.56 -10.07 -10.03
C CYS A 145 -10.06 -10.73 -8.72
N MET A 146 -10.46 -9.94 -7.71
CA MET A 146 -11.07 -10.49 -6.49
C MET A 146 -12.53 -10.96 -6.68
N TYR A 147 -13.19 -10.50 -7.74
CA TYR A 147 -14.56 -10.92 -8.05
C TYR A 147 -14.60 -12.35 -8.57
N PRO A 148 -15.73 -13.05 -8.40
CA PRO A 148 -15.89 -14.39 -8.93
C PRO A 148 -15.67 -14.46 -10.44
N ALA A 149 -14.89 -15.44 -10.90
CA ALA A 149 -14.56 -15.61 -12.32
C ALA A 149 -15.82 -15.64 -13.21
N TYR A 150 -16.86 -16.36 -12.78
CA TYR A 150 -18.13 -16.47 -13.52
C TYR A 150 -18.88 -15.14 -13.72
N GLN A 151 -18.56 -14.10 -12.95
CA GLN A 151 -19.11 -12.76 -13.12
C GLN A 151 -18.34 -11.92 -14.16
N GLN A 152 -17.17 -12.40 -14.58
CA GLN A 152 -16.26 -11.71 -15.50
C GLN A 152 -16.25 -12.35 -16.90
N GLU A 153 -17.00 -13.45 -17.11
CA GLU A 153 -17.01 -14.21 -18.37
C GLU A 153 -17.72 -13.48 -19.54
N THR A 154 -18.60 -12.53 -19.23
CA THR A 154 -19.34 -11.80 -20.26
C THR A 154 -18.71 -10.43 -20.51
N THR A 155 -18.45 -10.11 -21.79
CA THR A 155 -17.93 -8.80 -22.19
C THR A 155 -19.02 -7.73 -22.37
N GLU A 156 -20.29 -8.11 -22.32
CA GLU A 156 -21.41 -7.24 -22.72
C GLU A 156 -21.81 -6.20 -21.68
N ASP A 157 -21.53 -6.38 -20.42
CA ASP A 157 -21.64 -5.37 -19.36
C ASP A 157 -21.14 -5.92 -18.00
N PRO A 158 -19.82 -6.07 -17.80
CA PRO A 158 -19.28 -6.52 -16.53
C PRO A 158 -19.37 -5.40 -15.50
N LYS A 159 -20.60 -5.03 -15.11
CA LYS A 159 -20.79 -4.23 -13.90
C LYS A 159 -20.46 -5.14 -12.73
N LEU A 160 -19.30 -4.95 -12.12
CA LEU A 160 -18.89 -5.64 -10.91
C LEU A 160 -19.24 -4.78 -9.67
N PRO A 161 -20.51 -4.70 -9.26
CA PRO A 161 -20.90 -3.98 -8.06
C PRO A 161 -20.36 -4.71 -6.82
N GLU A 162 -20.09 -3.97 -5.74
CA GLU A 162 -19.41 -4.50 -4.57
C GLU A 162 -20.16 -5.67 -3.89
N ASP A 163 -21.48 -5.71 -3.99
CA ASP A 163 -22.33 -6.72 -3.38
C ASP A 163 -22.23 -8.13 -4.02
N ILE A 164 -21.70 -8.22 -5.26
CA ILE A 164 -21.51 -9.52 -5.93
C ILE A 164 -20.14 -10.14 -5.74
N ALA A 165 -19.29 -9.54 -4.93
CA ALA A 165 -17.97 -10.11 -4.60
C ALA A 165 -18.08 -11.46 -3.87
N TYR A 166 -19.28 -11.79 -3.34
CA TYR A 166 -19.55 -13.05 -2.64
C TYR A 166 -20.74 -13.78 -3.25
N PRO A 167 -20.72 -15.16 -3.27
CA PRO A 167 -19.65 -16.03 -2.76
C PRO A 167 -18.35 -15.86 -3.52
N ALA A 168 -17.21 -15.83 -2.79
CA ALA A 168 -15.90 -15.58 -3.37
C ALA A 168 -15.45 -16.76 -4.26
N ALA A 169 -15.01 -16.44 -5.47
CA ALA A 169 -14.42 -17.38 -6.42
C ALA A 169 -13.47 -16.69 -7.39
N PRO A 170 -12.42 -16.00 -6.91
CA PRO A 170 -11.40 -15.40 -7.76
C PRO A 170 -10.78 -16.41 -8.72
N ASP A 171 -10.34 -15.95 -9.88
CA ASP A 171 -9.77 -16.77 -10.94
C ASP A 171 -8.26 -17.04 -10.81
N SER A 172 -7.62 -16.41 -9.84
CA SER A 172 -6.16 -16.44 -9.66
C SER A 172 -5.76 -16.27 -8.21
N GLU A 173 -4.57 -16.74 -7.86
CA GLU A 173 -4.01 -16.54 -6.52
C GLU A 173 -3.79 -15.04 -6.22
N TYR A 174 -3.51 -14.24 -7.22
CA TYR A 174 -3.52 -12.78 -7.09
C TYR A 174 -4.90 -12.24 -6.64
N GLY A 175 -5.98 -12.71 -7.25
CA GLY A 175 -7.34 -12.34 -6.84
C GLY A 175 -7.68 -12.75 -5.42
N TRP A 176 -7.26 -13.94 -5.00
CA TRP A 176 -7.42 -14.43 -3.62
C TRP A 176 -6.60 -13.59 -2.62
N GLU A 177 -5.35 -13.22 -2.95
CA GLU A 177 -4.56 -12.33 -2.10
C GLU A 177 -5.24 -10.96 -1.93
N LYS A 178 -5.72 -10.38 -3.03
CA LYS A 178 -6.41 -9.08 -3.00
C LYS A 178 -7.64 -9.11 -2.11
N LEU A 179 -8.47 -10.14 -2.23
CA LEU A 179 -9.64 -10.33 -1.39
C LEU A 179 -9.27 -10.55 0.09
N PHE A 180 -8.26 -11.36 0.37
CA PHE A 180 -7.75 -11.57 1.72
C PHE A 180 -7.28 -10.26 2.34
N SER A 181 -6.47 -9.49 1.63
CA SER A 181 -5.93 -8.23 2.11
C SER A 181 -7.03 -7.18 2.32
N GLU A 182 -8.03 -7.08 1.45
CA GLU A 182 -9.18 -6.20 1.66
C GLU A 182 -9.90 -6.53 2.98
N ARG A 183 -10.18 -7.80 3.23
CA ARG A 183 -10.77 -8.23 4.49
C ARG A 183 -9.87 -7.95 5.68
N LEU A 184 -8.57 -8.09 5.51
CA LEU A 184 -7.58 -7.78 6.56
C LEU A 184 -7.66 -6.30 6.94
N TYR A 185 -7.65 -5.37 5.97
CA TYR A 185 -7.82 -3.92 6.21
C TYR A 185 -9.14 -3.61 6.92
N LEU A 186 -10.25 -4.24 6.52
CA LEU A 186 -11.55 -4.07 7.17
C LEU A 186 -11.55 -4.56 8.63
N THR A 187 -10.80 -5.61 8.95
CA THR A 187 -10.72 -6.11 10.35
C THR A 187 -9.89 -5.19 11.23
N TYR A 188 -8.84 -4.58 10.71
CA TYR A 188 -8.05 -3.60 11.45
C TYR A 188 -8.76 -2.25 11.66
N ASN A 189 -9.80 -1.95 10.86
CA ASN A 189 -10.61 -0.73 10.98
C ASN A 189 -11.74 -0.84 12.03
N ARG A 190 -11.96 -2.00 12.62
CA ARG A 190 -12.99 -2.26 13.66
C ARG A 190 -12.45 -2.01 15.06
#